data_c79e6d5e44d82e3cd929b238f861f29b
#
_entry.id   c79e6d5e44d82e3cd929b238f861f29b
#
_cell.length_a   1.000
_cell.length_b   1.000
_cell.length_c   1.000
_cell.angle_alpha   90.00
_cell.angle_beta   90.00
_cell.angle_gamma   90.00
#
_symmetry.space_group_name_H-M   'P 1'
#
loop_
_entity.id
_entity.type
_entity.pdbx_description
1 polymer ?
#
loop_
_entity_poly.entity_id
_entity_poly.type
_entity_poly.pdbx_seq_one_letter_code
_entity_poly.pdbx_strand_id
1 'polypeptide(L)'
;MSGWREVSLSEVAPYWTGKVEAQNLNEENFISADNMLPDKGGIVNSVYAPTAGKSTSFKPKDILVSNIRPYFKKIWFANKIGGCSNDVIVFRSTNVIVPRFMYYCLSNDSFFDYMMSGANGTKMPRGNKQSIPKYKINLPPLPTQQKIAKILSNYDDLIENNLKRIKLLEESARLTYEEWFLRFRIDGKNLDIDPTTDLPFGWSNKSFNSICKKISSGGTPSRANKKYWDFDDYDWVTTKELRDGYIYDTKEKISLLGLEKSSAKLFPKGTIVMAIYASPTLGRLGVITKESCFNQAAVGFIIDENFISNEFLYCKLISERVGLNALAMGAAQQNINLAKVKNYEVVIPDLELLQEFTNVTRPMFNEIENLGLQNQLLKEARDILLPRLMTGMIDTDDMDIAV
;
A
#
# COMPACT_ATOMS: atom_id res chain seq x y z
N MET A 1 -25.06 -15.01 24.77
CA MET A 1 -24.94 -13.54 24.54
C MET A 1 -25.82 -12.76 25.53
N SER A 2 -25.69 -13.01 26.81
CA SER A 2 -26.38 -12.23 27.83
C SER A 2 -25.72 -10.85 27.95
N GLY A 3 -26.52 -9.79 27.87
CA GLY A 3 -26.03 -8.42 28.07
C GLY A 3 -25.73 -7.59 26.80
N TRP A 4 -25.86 -8.13 25.59
CA TRP A 4 -25.79 -7.34 24.35
C TRP A 4 -27.08 -6.58 24.12
N ARG A 5 -27.01 -5.32 23.72
CA ARG A 5 -28.19 -4.49 23.37
C ARG A 5 -27.97 -3.79 22.03
N GLU A 6 -29.02 -3.63 21.26
CA GLU A 6 -28.97 -2.85 20.04
C GLU A 6 -29.13 -1.36 20.37
N VAL A 7 -28.23 -0.53 19.88
CA VAL A 7 -28.27 0.93 20.08
C VAL A 7 -28.05 1.64 18.74
N SER A 8 -28.51 2.88 18.62
CA SER A 8 -28.18 3.69 17.46
C SER A 8 -26.80 4.33 17.61
N LEU A 9 -26.14 4.57 16.48
CA LEU A 9 -24.80 5.20 16.44
C LEU A 9 -24.79 6.54 17.16
N SER A 10 -25.86 7.34 17.02
CA SER A 10 -26.00 8.64 17.69
C SER A 10 -26.03 8.57 19.22
N GLU A 11 -26.45 7.45 19.79
CA GLU A 11 -26.46 7.27 21.25
C GLU A 11 -25.07 7.07 21.83
N VAL A 12 -24.18 6.43 21.08
CA VAL A 12 -22.86 6.01 21.57
C VAL A 12 -21.71 6.82 20.98
N ALA A 13 -21.89 7.42 19.80
CA ALA A 13 -20.88 8.26 19.15
C ALA A 13 -21.53 9.31 18.24
N PRO A 14 -22.06 10.40 18.80
CA PRO A 14 -22.62 11.50 18.03
C PRO A 14 -21.54 12.16 17.15
N TYR A 15 -21.99 12.87 16.12
CA TYR A 15 -21.11 13.71 15.31
C TYR A 15 -20.42 14.76 16.19
N TRP A 16 -19.12 14.85 16.06
CA TRP A 16 -18.37 15.95 16.64
C TRP A 16 -18.43 17.16 15.71
N THR A 17 -18.75 18.35 16.25
CA THR A 17 -18.94 19.58 15.48
C THR A 17 -18.00 20.71 15.91
N GLY A 18 -17.13 20.47 16.92
CA GLY A 18 -16.14 21.43 17.37
C GLY A 18 -15.23 21.90 16.22
N LYS A 19 -14.71 23.14 16.34
CA LYS A 19 -13.95 23.77 15.26
C LYS A 19 -12.51 24.07 15.68
N VAL A 20 -11.64 24.15 14.70
CA VAL A 20 -10.25 24.60 14.81
C VAL A 20 -10.00 25.63 13.71
N GLU A 21 -9.25 26.69 14.04
CA GLU A 21 -8.85 27.75 13.11
C GLU A 21 -7.83 27.21 12.09
N ALA A 22 -7.91 27.69 10.85
CA ALA A 22 -7.01 27.27 9.78
C ALA A 22 -5.53 27.50 10.10
N GLN A 23 -5.21 28.57 10.81
CA GLN A 23 -3.82 28.89 11.24
C GLN A 23 -3.15 27.80 12.11
N ASN A 24 -3.96 26.92 12.74
CA ASN A 24 -3.47 25.80 13.55
C ASN A 24 -3.36 24.50 12.76
N LEU A 25 -3.57 24.56 11.45
CA LEU A 25 -3.55 23.41 10.55
C LEU A 25 -2.38 23.49 9.57
N ASN A 26 -1.83 22.33 9.29
CA ASN A 26 -0.76 22.13 8.31
C ASN A 26 -1.00 20.82 7.54
N GLU A 27 -0.12 20.48 6.62
CA GLU A 27 -0.21 19.27 5.80
C GLU A 27 -0.19 17.97 6.62
N GLU A 28 0.38 18.00 7.82
CA GLU A 28 0.47 16.79 8.69
C GLU A 28 -0.80 16.57 9.50
N ASN A 29 -1.52 17.63 9.89
CA ASN A 29 -2.67 17.54 10.79
C ASN A 29 -4.02 17.89 10.15
N PHE A 30 -4.05 18.18 8.84
CA PHE A 30 -5.29 18.36 8.08
C PHE A 30 -5.68 17.08 7.35
N ILE A 31 -6.92 16.63 7.55
CA ILE A 31 -7.46 15.41 6.95
C ILE A 31 -8.59 15.74 5.99
N SER A 32 -8.44 15.31 4.74
CA SER A 32 -9.48 15.38 3.71
C SER A 32 -9.78 13.99 3.16
N ALA A 33 -10.80 13.86 2.34
CA ALA A 33 -11.07 12.59 1.67
C ALA A 33 -9.91 12.15 0.74
N ASP A 34 -9.08 13.08 0.29
CA ASP A 34 -7.99 12.78 -0.66
C ASP A 34 -6.79 12.13 0.01
N ASN A 35 -6.47 12.53 1.25
CA ASN A 35 -5.34 11.94 1.99
C ASN A 35 -5.75 10.79 2.94
N MET A 36 -7.03 10.40 2.97
CA MET A 36 -7.47 9.13 3.53
C MET A 36 -7.32 8.03 2.48
N LEU A 37 -6.67 6.94 2.84
CA LEU A 37 -6.43 5.80 1.95
C LEU A 37 -7.66 4.89 1.86
N PRO A 38 -7.94 4.30 0.69
CA PRO A 38 -9.03 3.34 0.53
C PRO A 38 -8.80 2.06 1.33
N ASP A 39 -9.86 1.25 1.44
CA ASP A 39 -9.83 -0.07 2.06
C ASP A 39 -9.26 -0.06 3.48
N LYS A 40 -9.71 0.94 4.29
CA LYS A 40 -9.29 1.10 5.70
C LYS A 40 -7.77 1.31 5.86
N GLY A 41 -7.10 1.84 4.82
CA GLY A 41 -5.64 1.97 4.73
C GLY A 41 -5.04 3.10 5.57
N GLY A 42 -5.85 3.82 6.37
CA GLY A 42 -5.35 4.93 7.19
C GLY A 42 -5.24 6.25 6.42
N ILE A 43 -4.20 7.01 6.71
CA ILE A 43 -3.97 8.34 6.14
C ILE A 43 -2.53 8.50 5.66
N VAL A 44 -2.33 9.45 4.73
CA VAL A 44 -1.03 10.04 4.39
C VAL A 44 -1.06 11.53 4.68
N ASN A 45 0.08 12.21 4.66
CA ASN A 45 0.09 13.66 4.79
C ASN A 45 -0.69 14.31 3.65
N SER A 46 -1.38 15.39 3.96
CA SER A 46 -2.10 16.16 2.95
C SER A 46 -1.12 16.91 2.04
N VAL A 47 -1.52 17.16 0.82
CA VAL A 47 -0.75 18.03 -0.10
C VAL A 47 -1.08 19.51 0.09
N TYR A 48 -2.06 19.82 0.93
CA TYR A 48 -2.47 21.18 1.27
C TYR A 48 -3.12 21.23 2.66
N ALA A 49 -3.13 22.42 3.26
CA ALA A 49 -3.94 22.76 4.42
C ALA A 49 -4.73 24.05 4.15
N PRO A 50 -5.91 24.23 4.76
CA PRO A 50 -6.67 25.47 4.59
C PRO A 50 -5.91 26.66 5.19
N THR A 51 -5.89 27.78 4.45
CA THR A 51 -5.19 29.01 4.88
C THR A 51 -6.10 30.00 5.60
N ALA A 52 -7.42 29.78 5.56
CA ALA A 52 -8.42 30.64 6.18
C ALA A 52 -9.66 29.85 6.61
N GLY A 53 -10.42 30.43 7.55
CA GLY A 53 -11.66 29.85 8.05
C GLY A 53 -11.46 28.80 9.13
N LYS A 54 -12.49 27.96 9.33
CA LYS A 54 -12.54 26.95 10.39
C LYS A 54 -12.85 25.57 9.82
N SER A 55 -12.09 24.58 10.27
CA SER A 55 -12.32 23.16 9.98
C SER A 55 -12.94 22.44 11.17
N THR A 56 -13.55 21.27 10.95
CA THR A 56 -13.99 20.43 12.07
C THR A 56 -12.78 19.86 12.78
N SER A 57 -12.66 20.11 14.09
CA SER A 57 -11.53 19.62 14.89
C SER A 57 -11.66 18.13 15.19
N PHE A 58 -10.54 17.47 15.43
CA PHE A 58 -10.49 16.12 15.98
C PHE A 58 -9.32 15.99 16.97
N LYS A 59 -9.36 14.96 17.80
CA LYS A 59 -8.33 14.62 18.78
C LYS A 59 -8.04 13.11 18.78
N PRO A 60 -6.99 12.64 19.46
CA PRO A 60 -6.75 11.20 19.61
C PRO A 60 -7.98 10.46 20.13
N LYS A 61 -8.22 9.26 19.56
CA LYS A 61 -9.36 8.38 19.79
C LYS A 61 -10.68 8.79 19.11
N ASP A 62 -10.72 9.92 18.39
CA ASP A 62 -11.83 10.19 17.48
C ASP A 62 -11.75 9.29 16.24
N ILE A 63 -12.88 9.00 15.61
CA ILE A 63 -12.96 8.19 14.40
C ILE A 63 -13.39 9.09 13.25
N LEU A 64 -12.54 9.15 12.21
CA LEU A 64 -12.77 9.93 11.01
C LEU A 64 -13.22 9.00 9.89
N VAL A 65 -14.33 9.34 9.23
CA VAL A 65 -14.90 8.58 8.10
C VAL A 65 -15.14 9.51 6.93
N SER A 66 -14.65 9.14 5.74
CA SER A 66 -14.97 9.90 4.53
C SER A 66 -16.44 9.70 4.16
N ASN A 67 -17.18 10.83 4.03
CA ASN A 67 -18.58 10.84 3.62
C ASN A 67 -18.74 10.79 2.10
N ILE A 68 -17.66 11.02 1.34
CA ILE A 68 -17.67 10.99 -0.12
C ILE A 68 -17.19 9.62 -0.61
N ARG A 69 -17.94 9.05 -1.56
CA ARG A 69 -17.66 7.72 -2.14
C ARG A 69 -17.42 6.67 -1.05
N PRO A 70 -18.43 6.37 -0.19
CA PRO A 70 -18.26 5.46 0.94
C PRO A 70 -17.77 4.06 0.55
N TYR A 71 -17.99 3.64 -0.70
CA TYR A 71 -17.48 2.36 -1.23
C TYR A 71 -15.95 2.26 -1.24
N PHE A 72 -15.20 3.35 -1.06
CA PHE A 72 -13.75 3.29 -0.82
C PHE A 72 -13.39 2.91 0.62
N LYS A 73 -14.35 2.81 1.53
CA LYS A 73 -14.17 2.37 2.92
C LYS A 73 -13.05 3.13 3.65
N LYS A 74 -13.00 4.46 3.46
CA LYS A 74 -11.98 5.33 4.06
C LYS A 74 -12.35 5.68 5.48
N ILE A 75 -11.60 5.14 6.44
CA ILE A 75 -11.77 5.34 7.88
C ILE A 75 -10.39 5.42 8.56
N TRP A 76 -10.30 6.22 9.61
CA TRP A 76 -9.09 6.36 10.39
C TRP A 76 -9.39 6.57 11.88
N PHE A 77 -8.66 5.88 12.74
CA PHE A 77 -8.66 6.07 14.20
C PHE A 77 -7.59 7.10 14.54
N ALA A 78 -7.99 8.29 14.98
CA ALA A 78 -7.09 9.41 15.18
C ALA A 78 -6.10 9.15 16.31
N ASN A 79 -4.82 9.42 16.04
CA ASN A 79 -3.72 9.35 17.00
C ASN A 79 -3.05 10.71 17.27
N LYS A 80 -3.58 11.78 16.67
CA LYS A 80 -3.08 13.17 16.78
C LYS A 80 -4.25 14.16 16.85
N ILE A 81 -3.93 15.43 17.12
CA ILE A 81 -4.89 16.54 17.09
C ILE A 81 -4.82 17.21 15.71
N GLY A 82 -5.98 17.66 15.19
CA GLY A 82 -6.02 18.35 13.92
C GLY A 82 -7.41 18.82 13.53
N GLY A 83 -7.58 19.06 12.23
CA GLY A 83 -8.83 19.45 11.61
C GLY A 83 -9.12 18.65 10.34
N CYS A 84 -10.38 18.56 9.95
CA CYS A 84 -10.75 17.84 8.74
C CYS A 84 -11.70 18.65 7.85
N SER A 85 -11.73 18.28 6.56
CA SER A 85 -12.64 18.83 5.57
C SER A 85 -14.10 18.47 5.85
N ASN A 86 -15.03 19.20 5.22
CA ASN A 86 -16.49 18.96 5.37
C ASN A 86 -16.95 17.61 4.80
N ASP A 87 -16.12 16.97 3.97
CA ASP A 87 -16.39 15.63 3.43
C ASP A 87 -15.89 14.50 4.35
N VAL A 88 -15.34 14.84 5.52
CA VAL A 88 -14.96 13.89 6.56
C VAL A 88 -15.85 14.10 7.77
N ILE A 89 -16.43 13.02 8.27
CA ILE A 89 -17.26 12.98 9.48
C ILE A 89 -16.36 12.56 10.64
N VAL A 90 -16.49 13.27 11.77
CA VAL A 90 -15.82 12.93 13.03
C VAL A 90 -16.82 12.34 13.99
N PHE A 91 -16.59 11.11 14.44
CA PHE A 91 -17.34 10.47 15.50
C PHE A 91 -16.53 10.48 16.79
N ARG A 92 -17.13 10.89 17.87
CA ARG A 92 -16.52 10.88 19.20
C ARG A 92 -17.31 9.97 20.12
N SER A 93 -16.63 8.95 20.64
CA SER A 93 -17.22 7.98 21.57
C SER A 93 -17.68 8.65 22.85
N THR A 94 -18.85 8.25 23.34
CA THR A 94 -19.31 8.57 24.70
C THR A 94 -18.66 7.62 25.72
N ASN A 95 -18.98 7.77 26.99
CA ASN A 95 -18.45 6.92 28.06
C ASN A 95 -19.04 5.49 28.12
N VAL A 96 -20.06 5.19 27.29
CA VAL A 96 -20.69 3.85 27.26
C VAL A 96 -20.08 2.94 26.19
N ILE A 97 -19.18 3.46 25.36
CA ILE A 97 -18.52 2.69 24.32
C ILE A 97 -17.01 2.93 24.31
N VAL A 98 -16.25 1.85 24.23
CA VAL A 98 -14.78 1.90 24.10
C VAL A 98 -14.43 2.46 22.72
N PRO A 99 -13.60 3.53 22.60
CA PRO A 99 -13.33 4.17 21.31
C PRO A 99 -12.75 3.22 20.24
N ARG A 100 -11.88 2.30 20.65
CA ARG A 100 -11.29 1.31 19.72
C ARG A 100 -12.33 0.27 19.27
N PHE A 101 -13.23 -0.16 20.16
CA PHE A 101 -14.36 -1.01 19.80
C PHE A 101 -15.29 -0.31 18.80
N MET A 102 -15.59 0.97 19.05
CA MET A 102 -16.39 1.79 18.15
C MET A 102 -15.75 1.90 16.76
N TYR A 103 -14.42 2.07 16.68
CA TYR A 103 -13.68 2.05 15.41
C TYR A 103 -13.95 0.75 14.64
N TYR A 104 -13.93 -0.41 15.31
CA TYR A 104 -14.19 -1.70 14.66
C TYR A 104 -15.67 -1.86 14.25
N CYS A 105 -16.62 -1.32 15.01
CA CYS A 105 -18.01 -1.25 14.56
C CYS A 105 -18.15 -0.52 13.22
N LEU A 106 -17.49 0.63 13.07
CA LEU A 106 -17.51 1.44 11.85
C LEU A 106 -16.58 0.94 10.75
N SER A 107 -15.62 0.08 11.08
CA SER A 107 -14.73 -0.56 10.09
C SER A 107 -15.40 -1.78 9.44
N ASN A 108 -16.52 -2.25 9.95
CA ASN A 108 -17.28 -3.35 9.34
C ASN A 108 -17.87 -2.90 7.99
N ASP A 109 -17.82 -3.78 7.00
CA ASP A 109 -18.34 -3.51 5.66
C ASP A 109 -19.82 -3.14 5.67
N SER A 110 -20.62 -3.75 6.58
CA SER A 110 -22.05 -3.42 6.77
C SER A 110 -22.30 -1.94 7.05
N PHE A 111 -21.40 -1.24 7.71
CA PHE A 111 -21.51 0.20 7.93
C PHE A 111 -21.37 1.00 6.63
N PHE A 112 -20.41 0.64 5.79
CA PHE A 112 -20.21 1.30 4.49
C PHE A 112 -21.34 0.96 3.51
N ASP A 113 -21.85 -0.26 3.54
CA ASP A 113 -23.02 -0.67 2.75
C ASP A 113 -24.26 0.13 3.19
N TYR A 114 -24.44 0.34 4.51
CA TYR A 114 -25.50 1.19 5.04
C TYR A 114 -25.32 2.66 4.59
N MET A 115 -24.09 3.18 4.63
CA MET A 115 -23.81 4.53 4.10
C MET A 115 -24.14 4.64 2.60
N MET A 116 -23.88 3.59 1.82
CA MET A 116 -24.16 3.56 0.39
C MET A 116 -25.67 3.43 0.10
N SER A 117 -26.41 2.64 0.86
CA SER A 117 -27.85 2.47 0.67
C SER A 117 -28.65 3.77 0.85
N GLY A 118 -28.14 4.68 1.69
CA GLY A 118 -28.72 6.02 1.89
C GLY A 118 -28.02 7.13 1.09
N ALA A 119 -27.08 6.80 0.21
CA ALA A 119 -26.25 7.80 -0.45
C ALA A 119 -27.01 8.58 -1.54
N ASN A 120 -26.68 9.86 -1.66
CA ASN A 120 -27.20 10.75 -2.70
C ASN A 120 -26.12 11.03 -3.75
N GLY A 121 -26.52 11.11 -5.03
CA GLY A 121 -25.65 11.40 -6.18
C GLY A 121 -25.07 10.15 -6.83
N THR A 122 -25.04 10.13 -8.16
CA THR A 122 -24.60 8.99 -8.98
C THR A 122 -23.09 8.96 -9.23
N LYS A 123 -22.49 10.12 -9.58
CA LYS A 123 -21.07 10.21 -9.96
C LYS A 123 -20.14 10.31 -8.72
N MET A 124 -20.61 10.99 -7.68
CA MET A 124 -19.87 11.19 -6.42
C MET A 124 -20.85 10.97 -5.23
N PRO A 125 -21.24 9.73 -4.94
CA PRO A 125 -22.20 9.46 -3.89
C PRO A 125 -21.67 9.96 -2.54
N ARG A 126 -22.55 10.62 -1.78
CA ARG A 126 -22.31 11.06 -0.42
C ARG A 126 -23.28 10.37 0.51
N GLY A 127 -22.79 9.81 1.59
CA GLY A 127 -23.62 9.23 2.64
C GLY A 127 -24.57 10.27 3.21
N ASN A 128 -25.80 9.85 3.49
CA ASN A 128 -26.82 10.74 4.06
C ASN A 128 -26.55 10.99 5.55
N LYS A 129 -26.11 12.21 5.87
CA LYS A 129 -25.78 12.61 7.26
C LYS A 129 -26.97 12.53 8.23
N GLN A 130 -28.23 12.45 7.74
CA GLN A 130 -29.41 12.26 8.58
C GLN A 130 -29.70 10.78 8.86
N SER A 131 -29.32 9.87 7.98
CA SER A 131 -29.52 8.42 8.18
C SER A 131 -28.37 7.77 8.95
N ILE A 132 -27.12 8.16 8.69
CA ILE A 132 -25.92 7.57 9.32
C ILE A 132 -26.05 7.47 10.86
N PRO A 133 -26.53 8.49 11.60
CA PRO A 133 -26.71 8.39 13.06
C PRO A 133 -27.67 7.29 13.53
N LYS A 134 -28.53 6.79 12.64
CA LYS A 134 -29.52 5.73 12.91
C LYS A 134 -28.95 4.31 12.71
N TYR A 135 -27.70 4.19 12.21
CA TYR A 135 -27.05 2.90 12.08
C TYR A 135 -27.05 2.14 13.39
N LYS A 136 -27.40 0.86 13.36
CA LYS A 136 -27.55 0.02 14.55
C LYS A 136 -26.25 -0.69 14.86
N ILE A 137 -25.89 -0.67 16.13
CA ILE A 137 -24.71 -1.29 16.69
C ILE A 137 -25.14 -2.25 17.80
N ASN A 138 -24.61 -3.47 17.75
CA ASN A 138 -24.73 -4.42 18.85
C ASN A 138 -23.68 -4.06 19.91
N LEU A 139 -24.13 -3.58 21.06
CA LEU A 139 -23.30 -3.06 22.14
C LEU A 139 -23.20 -4.08 23.28
N PRO A 140 -22.07 -4.78 23.47
CA PRO A 140 -21.84 -5.64 24.61
C PRO A 140 -21.50 -4.83 25.87
N PRO A 141 -21.41 -5.48 27.05
CA PRO A 141 -20.83 -4.87 28.25
C PRO A 141 -19.42 -4.33 28.04
N LEU A 142 -19.03 -3.27 28.77
CA LEU A 142 -17.71 -2.64 28.62
C LEU A 142 -16.51 -3.62 28.69
N PRO A 143 -16.48 -4.61 29.61
CA PRO A 143 -15.39 -5.59 29.63
C PRO A 143 -15.27 -6.38 28.31
N THR A 144 -16.39 -6.82 27.74
CA THR A 144 -16.43 -7.53 26.45
C THR A 144 -15.97 -6.61 25.30
N GLN A 145 -16.39 -5.34 25.30
CA GLN A 145 -15.90 -4.35 24.33
C GLN A 145 -14.38 -4.19 24.40
N GLN A 146 -13.81 -4.14 25.62
CA GLN A 146 -12.37 -4.02 25.85
C GLN A 146 -11.62 -5.25 25.31
N LYS A 147 -12.12 -6.46 25.61
CA LYS A 147 -11.50 -7.71 25.09
C LYS A 147 -11.55 -7.76 23.56
N ILE A 148 -12.69 -7.49 22.93
CA ILE A 148 -12.81 -7.46 21.47
C ILE A 148 -11.87 -6.40 20.86
N ALA A 149 -11.87 -5.19 21.42
CA ALA A 149 -10.99 -4.11 20.97
C ALA A 149 -9.52 -4.51 21.09
N LYS A 150 -9.12 -5.17 22.17
CA LYS A 150 -7.75 -5.63 22.40
C LYS A 150 -7.32 -6.71 21.41
N ILE A 151 -8.19 -7.71 21.17
CA ILE A 151 -7.91 -8.76 20.18
C ILE A 151 -7.62 -8.14 18.82
N LEU A 152 -8.54 -7.30 18.32
CA LEU A 152 -8.41 -6.72 16.98
C LEU A 152 -7.28 -5.70 16.88
N SER A 153 -7.04 -4.91 17.95
CA SER A 153 -5.95 -3.94 17.94
C SER A 153 -4.57 -4.58 17.95
N ASN A 154 -4.41 -5.77 18.52
CA ASN A 154 -3.13 -6.48 18.46
C ASN A 154 -2.73 -6.79 17.00
N TYR A 155 -3.69 -7.13 16.13
CA TYR A 155 -3.40 -7.30 14.70
C TYR A 155 -2.99 -5.96 14.05
N ASP A 156 -3.75 -4.89 14.30
CA ASP A 156 -3.44 -3.57 13.73
C ASP A 156 -2.08 -3.05 14.22
N ASP A 157 -1.78 -3.21 15.51
CA ASP A 157 -0.52 -2.76 16.12
C ASP A 157 0.69 -3.54 15.56
N LEU A 158 0.54 -4.86 15.32
CA LEU A 158 1.56 -5.67 14.64
C LEU A 158 1.75 -5.24 13.19
N ILE A 159 0.66 -5.02 12.44
CA ILE A 159 0.71 -4.53 11.06
C ILE A 159 1.43 -3.17 11.01
N GLU A 160 1.08 -2.23 11.90
CA GLU A 160 1.71 -0.91 11.95
C GLU A 160 3.21 -1.02 12.29
N ASN A 161 3.58 -1.86 13.25
CA ASN A 161 4.98 -2.09 13.60
C ASN A 161 5.77 -2.67 12.43
N ASN A 162 5.22 -3.67 11.74
CA ASN A 162 5.85 -4.26 10.57
C ASN A 162 6.03 -3.23 9.44
N LEU A 163 5.03 -2.37 9.19
CA LEU A 163 5.14 -1.30 8.18
C LEU A 163 6.25 -0.30 8.53
N LYS A 164 6.42 0.05 9.81
CA LYS A 164 7.53 0.91 10.26
C LYS A 164 8.89 0.24 10.03
N ARG A 165 9.00 -1.05 10.37
CA ARG A 165 10.23 -1.84 10.13
C ARG A 165 10.57 -1.93 8.65
N ILE A 166 9.58 -2.23 7.79
CA ILE A 166 9.74 -2.25 6.34
C ILE A 166 10.31 -0.92 5.85
N LYS A 167 9.69 0.20 6.24
CA LYS A 167 10.15 1.53 5.83
C LYS A 167 11.60 1.81 6.24
N LEU A 168 12.01 1.40 7.44
CA LEU A 168 13.39 1.60 7.91
C LEU A 168 14.39 0.72 7.15
N LEU A 169 14.01 -0.51 6.81
CA LEU A 169 14.84 -1.42 6.01
C LEU A 169 14.99 -0.92 4.57
N GLU A 170 13.90 -0.46 3.95
CA GLU A 170 13.93 0.16 2.62
C GLU A 170 14.84 1.40 2.60
N GLU A 171 14.71 2.26 3.61
CA GLU A 171 15.55 3.45 3.76
C GLU A 171 17.02 3.08 3.96
N SER A 172 17.31 2.07 4.79
CA SER A 172 18.68 1.59 5.00
C SER A 172 19.31 1.07 3.71
N ALA A 173 18.58 0.23 2.95
CA ALA A 173 19.05 -0.29 1.68
C ALA A 173 19.28 0.83 0.65
N ARG A 174 18.35 1.81 0.58
CA ARG A 174 18.47 2.99 -0.29
C ARG A 174 19.71 3.82 0.05
N LEU A 175 19.92 4.13 1.32
CA LEU A 175 21.09 4.93 1.76
C LEU A 175 22.39 4.19 1.49
N THR A 176 22.46 2.88 1.72
CA THR A 176 23.63 2.07 1.39
C THR A 176 23.91 2.14 -0.12
N TYR A 177 22.88 1.99 -0.96
CA TYR A 177 23.00 2.11 -2.40
C TYR A 177 23.50 3.50 -2.82
N GLU A 178 22.95 4.56 -2.27
CA GLU A 178 23.37 5.94 -2.59
C GLU A 178 24.80 6.23 -2.20
N GLU A 179 25.24 5.81 -1.02
CA GLU A 179 26.62 6.00 -0.58
C GLU A 179 27.60 5.24 -1.48
N TRP A 180 27.33 3.98 -1.78
CA TRP A 180 28.26 3.14 -2.53
C TRP A 180 28.30 3.48 -4.02
N PHE A 181 27.13 3.67 -4.64
CA PHE A 181 27.01 3.70 -6.10
C PHE A 181 26.68 5.07 -6.71
N LEU A 182 26.27 6.04 -5.91
CA LEU A 182 26.02 7.41 -6.39
C LEU A 182 27.06 8.40 -5.85
N ARG A 183 27.55 8.17 -4.64
CA ARG A 183 28.58 9.02 -4.01
C ARG A 183 29.97 8.41 -4.06
N PHE A 184 30.11 7.18 -4.55
CA PHE A 184 31.34 6.42 -4.66
C PHE A 184 32.11 6.32 -3.35
N ARG A 185 31.38 6.02 -2.26
CA ARG A 185 31.93 6.02 -0.91
C ARG A 185 31.53 4.77 -0.14
N ILE A 186 32.54 4.03 0.37
CA ILE A 186 32.36 2.81 1.15
C ILE A 186 33.06 3.00 2.49
N ASP A 187 32.39 2.72 3.61
CA ASP A 187 32.91 2.88 4.98
C ASP A 187 33.56 4.26 5.22
N GLY A 188 32.94 5.31 4.64
CA GLY A 188 33.41 6.68 4.76
C GLY A 188 34.62 7.04 3.88
N LYS A 189 35.14 6.10 3.08
CA LYS A 189 36.26 6.32 2.16
C LYS A 189 35.78 6.45 0.72
N ASN A 190 36.31 7.43 0.00
CA ASN A 190 36.02 7.56 -1.43
C ASN A 190 36.71 6.46 -2.21
N LEU A 191 36.07 5.98 -3.27
CA LEU A 191 36.66 5.07 -4.24
C LEU A 191 37.63 5.85 -5.16
N ASP A 192 38.67 5.19 -5.62
CA ASP A 192 39.61 5.74 -6.60
C ASP A 192 38.91 5.82 -7.97
N ILE A 193 38.99 6.99 -8.60
CA ILE A 193 38.36 7.28 -9.90
C ILE A 193 39.36 7.09 -11.02
N ASP A 194 38.97 6.33 -12.05
CA ASP A 194 39.72 6.23 -13.30
C ASP A 194 39.58 7.54 -14.10
N PRO A 195 40.69 8.28 -14.33
CA PRO A 195 40.64 9.58 -15.02
C PRO A 195 40.21 9.48 -16.49
N THR A 196 40.15 8.28 -17.06
CA THR A 196 39.71 8.08 -18.45
C THR A 196 38.22 7.89 -18.60
N THR A 197 37.54 7.40 -17.58
CA THR A 197 36.11 7.08 -17.60
C THR A 197 35.27 7.94 -16.68
N ASP A 198 35.89 8.67 -15.76
CA ASP A 198 35.24 9.39 -14.65
C ASP A 198 34.42 8.48 -13.72
N LEU A 199 34.67 7.17 -13.73
CA LEU A 199 34.04 6.16 -12.89
C LEU A 199 35.08 5.53 -11.96
N PRO A 200 34.67 4.89 -10.85
CA PRO A 200 35.58 4.07 -10.07
C PRO A 200 36.25 2.98 -10.92
N PHE A 201 37.49 2.60 -10.59
CA PHE A 201 38.18 1.54 -11.30
C PHE A 201 37.37 0.24 -11.33
N GLY A 202 37.33 -0.41 -12.50
CA GLY A 202 36.56 -1.66 -12.71
C GLY A 202 35.07 -1.47 -13.05
N TRP A 203 34.54 -0.25 -12.94
CA TRP A 203 33.15 0.04 -13.30
C TRP A 203 33.01 0.29 -14.81
N SER A 204 31.84 -0.04 -15.34
CA SER A 204 31.58 0.12 -16.78
C SER A 204 30.11 0.39 -17.08
N ASN A 205 29.85 1.09 -18.18
CA ASN A 205 28.52 1.26 -18.72
C ASN A 205 28.04 -0.04 -19.39
N LYS A 206 26.86 -0.50 -19.04
CA LYS A 206 26.22 -1.68 -19.64
C LYS A 206 24.74 -1.42 -19.87
N SER A 207 24.18 -1.99 -20.94
CA SER A 207 22.74 -1.95 -21.15
C SER A 207 22.01 -2.94 -20.23
N PHE A 208 20.75 -2.65 -19.85
CA PHE A 208 19.96 -3.63 -19.11
C PHE A 208 19.89 -4.98 -19.81
N ASN A 209 19.86 -4.99 -21.15
CA ASN A 209 19.80 -6.24 -21.91
C ASN A 209 21.07 -7.12 -21.76
N SER A 210 22.20 -6.52 -21.45
CA SER A 210 23.48 -7.26 -21.29
C SER A 210 23.66 -7.83 -19.86
N ILE A 211 22.91 -7.35 -18.88
CA ILE A 211 23.02 -7.75 -17.48
C ILE A 211 21.81 -8.54 -16.97
N CYS A 212 20.73 -8.61 -17.76
CA CYS A 212 19.56 -9.39 -17.44
C CYS A 212 19.45 -10.62 -18.34
N LYS A 213 19.10 -11.74 -17.77
CA LYS A 213 18.81 -12.98 -18.51
C LYS A 213 17.67 -12.80 -19.51
N LYS A 214 16.64 -12.02 -19.12
CA LYS A 214 15.49 -11.72 -19.96
C LYS A 214 14.79 -10.44 -19.54
N ILE A 215 14.46 -9.60 -20.51
CA ILE A 215 13.57 -8.44 -20.32
C ILE A 215 12.40 -8.59 -21.30
N SER A 216 11.18 -8.64 -20.80
CA SER A 216 10.01 -8.89 -21.64
C SER A 216 8.76 -8.18 -21.09
N SER A 217 7.93 -7.66 -21.99
CA SER A 217 6.59 -7.20 -21.62
C SER A 217 5.68 -8.37 -21.29
N GLY A 218 4.70 -8.13 -20.44
CA GLY A 218 3.62 -9.04 -20.19
C GLY A 218 2.63 -9.14 -21.35
N GLY A 219 1.46 -9.70 -21.09
CA GLY A 219 0.38 -9.84 -22.04
C GLY A 219 -0.98 -9.86 -21.35
N THR A 220 -2.03 -9.50 -22.11
CA THR A 220 -3.41 -9.46 -21.61
C THR A 220 -4.24 -10.49 -22.38
N PRO A 221 -4.80 -11.51 -21.68
CA PRO A 221 -5.78 -12.38 -22.29
C PRO A 221 -7.02 -11.60 -22.74
N SER A 222 -7.66 -12.08 -23.80
CA SER A 222 -8.88 -11.42 -24.31
C SER A 222 -9.96 -11.33 -23.22
N ARG A 223 -10.41 -10.13 -22.93
CA ARG A 223 -11.50 -9.88 -21.95
C ARG A 223 -12.86 -10.41 -22.41
N ALA A 224 -13.04 -10.61 -23.71
CA ALA A 224 -14.26 -11.19 -24.26
C ALA A 224 -14.40 -12.68 -23.93
N ASN A 225 -13.29 -13.38 -23.70
CA ASN A 225 -13.31 -14.79 -23.33
C ASN A 225 -13.26 -14.94 -21.81
N LYS A 226 -14.43 -15.08 -21.18
CA LYS A 226 -14.56 -15.20 -19.72
C LYS A 226 -13.76 -16.40 -19.17
N LYS A 227 -13.67 -17.52 -19.90
CA LYS A 227 -12.92 -18.69 -19.47
C LYS A 227 -11.44 -18.43 -19.18
N TYR A 228 -10.87 -17.33 -19.68
CA TYR A 228 -9.50 -16.91 -19.37
C TYR A 228 -9.37 -16.28 -18.00
N TRP A 229 -10.51 -15.90 -17.37
CA TRP A 229 -10.60 -15.12 -16.13
C TRP A 229 -11.47 -15.80 -15.06
N ASP A 230 -12.03 -16.98 -15.33
CA ASP A 230 -13.00 -17.66 -14.45
C ASP A 230 -12.36 -18.49 -13.34
N PHE A 231 -11.03 -18.71 -13.40
CA PHE A 231 -10.28 -19.51 -12.43
C PHE A 231 -9.06 -18.74 -11.94
N ASP A 232 -8.71 -18.93 -10.67
CA ASP A 232 -7.65 -18.21 -9.96
C ASP A 232 -6.31 -18.97 -9.99
N ASP A 233 -5.91 -19.52 -11.16
CA ASP A 233 -4.72 -20.37 -11.28
C ASP A 233 -3.42 -19.55 -11.18
N TYR A 234 -3.39 -18.35 -11.78
CA TYR A 234 -2.21 -17.49 -11.82
C TYR A 234 -2.55 -16.03 -11.52
N ASP A 235 -1.76 -15.42 -10.68
CA ASP A 235 -1.84 -13.97 -10.45
C ASP A 235 -1.58 -13.19 -11.74
N TRP A 236 -2.38 -12.15 -11.97
CA TRP A 236 -2.21 -11.25 -13.10
C TRP A 236 -2.10 -9.80 -12.66
N VAL A 237 -0.84 -9.32 -12.57
CA VAL A 237 -0.49 -7.99 -12.06
C VAL A 237 -0.84 -6.92 -13.07
N THR A 238 -1.51 -5.86 -12.60
CA THR A 238 -1.72 -4.61 -13.34
C THR A 238 -0.76 -3.53 -12.84
N THR A 239 -0.62 -2.45 -13.61
CA THR A 239 0.23 -1.31 -13.17
C THR A 239 -0.26 -0.63 -11.90
N LYS A 240 -1.51 -0.87 -11.48
CA LYS A 240 -2.08 -0.32 -10.22
C LYS A 240 -1.50 -0.97 -8.97
N GLU A 241 -1.01 -2.20 -9.10
CA GLU A 241 -0.40 -2.98 -8.03
C GLU A 241 1.10 -2.69 -7.88
N LEU A 242 1.71 -2.00 -8.85
CA LEU A 242 3.10 -1.55 -8.77
C LEU A 242 3.19 -0.32 -7.85
N ARG A 243 3.70 -0.54 -6.63
CA ARG A 243 3.75 0.46 -5.56
C ARG A 243 5.12 0.57 -4.91
N ASP A 244 6.17 0.19 -5.65
CA ASP A 244 7.56 0.17 -5.20
C ASP A 244 7.78 -0.78 -3.99
N GLY A 245 7.33 -2.01 -4.12
CA GLY A 245 7.47 -3.05 -3.08
C GLY A 245 7.14 -4.43 -3.61
N TYR A 246 7.02 -5.39 -2.72
CA TYR A 246 6.65 -6.76 -3.05
C TYR A 246 5.16 -6.91 -3.35
N ILE A 247 4.82 -7.78 -4.30
CA ILE A 247 3.45 -8.11 -4.69
C ILE A 247 3.14 -9.53 -4.19
N TYR A 248 2.26 -9.63 -3.19
CA TYR A 248 1.91 -10.89 -2.54
C TYR A 248 0.66 -11.51 -3.14
N ASP A 249 -0.27 -10.69 -3.62
CA ASP A 249 -1.53 -11.09 -4.24
C ASP A 249 -1.97 -10.05 -5.24
N THR A 250 -2.87 -10.44 -6.16
CA THR A 250 -3.41 -9.56 -7.20
C THR A 250 -4.93 -9.57 -7.17
N LYS A 251 -5.50 -8.45 -7.56
CA LYS A 251 -6.96 -8.32 -7.66
C LYS A 251 -7.56 -9.19 -8.76
N GLU A 252 -6.82 -9.39 -9.84
CA GLU A 252 -7.24 -10.18 -10.98
C GLU A 252 -6.30 -11.37 -11.15
N LYS A 253 -6.88 -12.48 -11.55
CA LYS A 253 -6.16 -13.73 -11.83
C LYS A 253 -6.58 -14.27 -13.18
N ILE A 254 -5.77 -15.15 -13.77
CA ILE A 254 -6.08 -15.82 -15.03
C ILE A 254 -6.05 -17.33 -14.87
N SER A 255 -6.86 -18.00 -15.67
CA SER A 255 -6.88 -19.46 -15.73
C SER A 255 -5.65 -20.01 -16.47
N LEU A 256 -5.33 -21.29 -16.28
CA LEU A 256 -4.36 -22.02 -17.08
C LEU A 256 -4.66 -21.89 -18.59
N LEU A 257 -5.94 -21.96 -18.96
CA LEU A 257 -6.37 -21.76 -20.34
C LEU A 257 -6.04 -20.36 -20.85
N GLY A 258 -6.20 -19.34 -19.98
CA GLY A 258 -5.82 -17.95 -20.27
C GLY A 258 -4.32 -17.80 -20.50
N LEU A 259 -3.50 -18.50 -19.72
CA LEU A 259 -2.04 -18.53 -19.91
C LEU A 259 -1.65 -19.20 -21.22
N GLU A 260 -2.18 -20.41 -21.51
CA GLU A 260 -1.76 -21.20 -22.66
C GLU A 260 -2.28 -20.69 -24.00
N LYS A 261 -3.47 -20.09 -24.04
CA LYS A 261 -4.18 -19.71 -25.28
C LYS A 261 -4.23 -18.19 -25.50
N SER A 262 -3.39 -17.41 -24.83
CA SER A 262 -3.33 -15.97 -25.02
C SER A 262 -1.90 -15.44 -25.16
N SER A 263 -1.75 -14.12 -25.15
CA SER A 263 -0.44 -13.46 -25.09
C SER A 263 0.16 -13.37 -23.69
N ALA A 264 -0.52 -13.87 -22.66
CA ALA A 264 0.02 -13.90 -21.29
C ALA A 264 1.31 -14.70 -21.23
N LYS A 265 2.18 -14.30 -20.33
CA LYS A 265 3.47 -14.96 -20.09
C LYS A 265 3.67 -15.13 -18.61
N LEU A 266 4.13 -16.30 -18.20
CA LEU A 266 4.48 -16.59 -16.83
C LEU A 266 5.91 -16.12 -16.55
N PHE A 267 6.09 -15.47 -15.42
CA PHE A 267 7.38 -14.99 -14.92
C PHE A 267 7.68 -15.60 -13.56
N PRO A 268 8.95 -15.96 -13.29
CA PRO A 268 9.33 -16.59 -12.03
C PRO A 268 9.28 -15.61 -10.85
N LYS A 269 9.16 -16.17 -9.63
CA LYS A 269 9.38 -15.43 -8.38
C LYS A 269 10.67 -14.59 -8.46
N GLY A 270 10.66 -13.40 -7.88
CA GLY A 270 11.79 -12.48 -7.85
C GLY A 270 11.90 -11.58 -9.09
N THR A 271 11.07 -11.80 -10.14
CA THR A 271 11.05 -10.88 -11.28
C THR A 271 10.67 -9.47 -10.81
N ILE A 272 11.50 -8.48 -11.18
CA ILE A 272 11.19 -7.06 -10.95
C ILE A 272 10.33 -6.58 -12.12
N VAL A 273 9.15 -6.06 -11.82
CA VAL A 273 8.17 -5.57 -12.82
C VAL A 273 8.14 -4.06 -12.77
N MET A 274 8.28 -3.38 -13.92
CA MET A 274 8.23 -1.92 -14.04
C MET A 274 7.09 -1.52 -14.97
N ALA A 275 6.30 -0.53 -14.56
CA ALA A 275 5.29 0.10 -15.42
C ALA A 275 5.96 0.92 -16.53
N ILE A 276 5.56 0.68 -17.77
CA ILE A 276 6.09 1.39 -18.96
C ILE A 276 5.04 2.20 -19.68
N TYR A 277 3.77 2.19 -19.22
CA TYR A 277 2.67 2.98 -19.80
C TYR A 277 2.14 3.98 -18.80
N ALA A 278 1.85 5.17 -19.33
CA ALA A 278 1.04 6.27 -18.81
C ALA A 278 1.21 6.68 -17.34
N SER A 279 1.27 7.98 -17.10
CA SER A 279 1.08 8.62 -15.79
C SER A 279 -0.27 8.19 -15.17
N PRO A 280 -0.38 7.96 -13.84
CA PRO A 280 0.67 8.26 -12.84
C PRO A 280 1.55 7.06 -12.42
N THR A 281 1.49 5.93 -13.12
CA THR A 281 2.18 4.69 -12.71
C THR A 281 3.53 4.49 -13.40
N LEU A 282 3.87 5.28 -14.42
CA LEU A 282 5.10 5.16 -15.19
C LEU A 282 6.35 5.09 -14.28
N GLY A 283 7.19 4.08 -14.50
CA GLY A 283 8.41 3.84 -13.72
C GLY A 283 8.21 3.27 -12.33
N ARG A 284 6.95 2.98 -11.89
CA ARG A 284 6.72 2.27 -10.64
C ARG A 284 7.13 0.81 -10.75
N LEU A 285 7.69 0.29 -9.66
CA LEU A 285 8.18 -1.07 -9.59
C LEU A 285 7.26 -1.96 -8.75
N GLY A 286 7.44 -3.27 -8.94
CA GLY A 286 6.94 -4.32 -8.06
C GLY A 286 7.82 -5.55 -8.18
N VAL A 287 8.02 -6.28 -7.09
CA VAL A 287 8.73 -7.58 -7.08
C VAL A 287 7.71 -8.67 -6.85
N ILE A 288 7.56 -9.61 -7.78
CA ILE A 288 6.59 -10.70 -7.62
C ILE A 288 7.15 -11.78 -6.68
N THR A 289 6.31 -12.20 -5.72
CA THR A 289 6.70 -13.17 -4.67
C THR A 289 6.42 -14.62 -5.03
N LYS A 290 5.71 -14.86 -6.12
CA LYS A 290 5.39 -16.18 -6.68
C LYS A 290 5.31 -16.07 -8.20
N GLU A 291 5.28 -17.19 -8.90
CA GLU A 291 5.07 -17.18 -10.35
C GLU A 291 3.79 -16.41 -10.70
N SER A 292 3.90 -15.43 -11.59
CA SER A 292 2.80 -14.51 -11.91
C SER A 292 2.88 -14.04 -13.35
N CYS A 293 1.74 -13.64 -13.88
CA CYS A 293 1.62 -12.91 -15.14
C CYS A 293 1.44 -11.41 -14.87
N PHE A 294 1.61 -10.58 -15.88
CA PHE A 294 1.27 -9.16 -15.83
C PHE A 294 0.86 -8.63 -17.20
N ASN A 295 0.24 -7.48 -17.22
CA ASN A 295 -0.28 -6.86 -18.44
C ASN A 295 0.85 -6.33 -19.33
N GLN A 296 0.51 -6.00 -20.59
CA GLN A 296 1.47 -5.43 -21.55
C GLN A 296 1.95 -4.02 -21.22
N ALA A 297 1.31 -3.34 -20.26
CA ALA A 297 1.73 -2.02 -19.79
C ALA A 297 2.89 -2.06 -18.80
N ALA A 298 3.43 -3.26 -18.53
CA ALA A 298 4.58 -3.48 -17.68
C ALA A 298 5.64 -4.35 -18.36
N VAL A 299 6.87 -4.22 -17.92
CA VAL A 299 8.02 -5.01 -18.33
C VAL A 299 8.63 -5.69 -17.11
N GLY A 300 8.95 -6.99 -17.25
CA GLY A 300 9.64 -7.77 -16.22
C GLY A 300 11.11 -7.94 -16.55
N PHE A 301 11.93 -7.79 -15.52
CA PHE A 301 13.36 -8.01 -15.53
C PHE A 301 13.66 -9.31 -14.78
N ILE A 302 14.20 -10.31 -15.49
CA ILE A 302 14.74 -11.53 -14.91
C ILE A 302 16.25 -11.38 -14.92
N ILE A 303 16.87 -11.33 -13.76
CA ILE A 303 18.32 -11.10 -13.64
C ILE A 303 19.12 -12.29 -14.15
N ASP A 304 20.37 -12.01 -14.48
CA ASP A 304 21.43 -13.01 -14.54
C ASP A 304 22.29 -12.87 -13.29
N GLU A 305 22.19 -13.83 -12.37
CA GLU A 305 22.89 -13.80 -11.09
C GLU A 305 24.42 -13.80 -11.21
N ASN A 306 24.96 -14.12 -12.40
CA ASN A 306 26.39 -14.00 -12.68
C ASN A 306 26.85 -12.54 -12.85
N PHE A 307 25.90 -11.63 -13.08
CA PHE A 307 26.22 -10.23 -13.34
C PHE A 307 25.74 -9.29 -12.24
N ILE A 308 24.51 -9.48 -11.74
CA ILE A 308 23.88 -8.60 -10.75
C ILE A 308 22.92 -9.35 -9.83
N SER A 309 22.61 -8.77 -8.68
CA SER A 309 21.54 -9.26 -7.79
C SER A 309 20.23 -8.50 -8.00
N ASN A 310 19.14 -9.09 -7.53
CA ASN A 310 17.81 -8.42 -7.53
C ASN A 310 17.84 -7.16 -6.67
N GLU A 311 18.52 -7.19 -5.54
CA GLU A 311 18.65 -6.08 -4.60
C GLU A 311 19.31 -4.86 -5.28
N PHE A 312 20.41 -5.10 -6.00
CA PHE A 312 21.08 -4.05 -6.75
C PHE A 312 20.22 -3.53 -7.90
N LEU A 313 19.65 -4.42 -8.73
CA LEU A 313 18.82 -4.01 -9.86
C LEU A 313 17.60 -3.21 -9.39
N TYR A 314 16.95 -3.61 -8.29
CA TYR A 314 15.83 -2.89 -7.73
C TYR A 314 16.20 -1.45 -7.34
N CYS A 315 17.28 -1.28 -6.56
CA CYS A 315 17.79 0.04 -6.19
C CYS A 315 18.20 0.86 -7.42
N LYS A 316 18.86 0.23 -8.39
CA LYS A 316 19.27 0.86 -9.66
C LYS A 316 18.07 1.38 -10.45
N LEU A 317 17.01 0.58 -10.61
CA LEU A 317 15.80 1.01 -11.31
C LEU A 317 15.08 2.15 -10.58
N ILE A 318 15.10 2.18 -9.26
CA ILE A 318 14.56 3.31 -8.47
C ILE A 318 15.40 4.58 -8.75
N SER A 319 16.72 4.49 -8.72
CA SER A 319 17.61 5.64 -8.93
C SER A 319 17.52 6.18 -10.36
N GLU A 320 17.33 5.31 -11.35
CA GLU A 320 17.23 5.66 -12.77
C GLU A 320 15.81 6.05 -13.21
N ARG A 321 14.85 6.06 -12.31
CA ARG A 321 13.42 6.32 -12.65
C ARG A 321 13.22 7.60 -13.45
N VAL A 322 13.90 8.69 -13.09
CA VAL A 322 13.79 9.98 -13.78
C VAL A 322 14.29 9.86 -15.21
N GLY A 323 15.45 9.26 -15.39
CA GLY A 323 16.05 9.02 -16.72
C GLY A 323 15.19 8.09 -17.59
N LEU A 324 14.70 6.99 -17.00
CA LEU A 324 13.82 6.05 -17.69
C LEU A 324 12.51 6.72 -18.10
N ASN A 325 11.90 7.51 -17.24
CA ASN A 325 10.65 8.23 -17.56
C ASN A 325 10.86 9.30 -18.63
N ALA A 326 12.06 9.89 -18.74
CA ALA A 326 12.39 10.83 -19.81
C ALA A 326 12.34 10.17 -21.22
N LEU A 327 12.52 8.84 -21.31
CA LEU A 327 12.38 8.10 -22.56
C LEU A 327 10.95 8.13 -23.13
N ALA A 328 9.94 8.43 -22.30
CA ALA A 328 8.54 8.57 -22.71
C ALA A 328 8.21 9.97 -23.23
N MET A 329 9.09 10.96 -23.07
CA MET A 329 8.85 12.34 -23.51
C MET A 329 8.86 12.45 -25.03
N GLY A 330 7.97 13.29 -25.56
CA GLY A 330 7.88 13.57 -27.01
C GLY A 330 6.92 12.68 -27.80
N ALA A 331 6.21 11.74 -27.16
CA ALA A 331 5.16 10.94 -27.79
C ALA A 331 3.76 11.46 -27.40
N ALA A 332 2.78 11.34 -28.29
CA ALA A 332 1.38 11.67 -28.01
C ALA A 332 0.79 10.83 -26.86
N GLN A 333 1.35 9.63 -26.62
CA GLN A 333 1.13 8.81 -25.44
C GLN A 333 2.46 8.64 -24.70
N GLN A 334 2.49 8.95 -23.40
CA GLN A 334 3.68 8.82 -22.55
C GLN A 334 3.96 7.34 -22.23
N ASN A 335 4.44 6.59 -23.22
CA ASN A 335 4.78 5.18 -23.07
C ASN A 335 6.29 4.96 -23.36
N ILE A 336 6.96 4.15 -22.55
CA ILE A 336 8.33 3.74 -22.82
C ILE A 336 8.31 2.50 -23.73
N ASN A 337 9.06 2.54 -24.82
CA ASN A 337 9.22 1.38 -25.68
C ASN A 337 10.14 0.36 -25.02
N LEU A 338 9.81 -0.93 -25.13
CA LEU A 338 10.61 -2.04 -24.59
C LEU A 338 12.07 -2.02 -25.11
N ALA A 339 12.30 -1.69 -26.37
CA ALA A 339 13.64 -1.60 -26.93
C ALA A 339 14.47 -0.47 -26.25
N LYS A 340 13.85 0.67 -25.95
CA LYS A 340 14.50 1.74 -25.19
C LYS A 340 14.89 1.29 -23.78
N VAL A 341 14.01 0.54 -23.09
CA VAL A 341 14.34 -0.02 -21.78
C VAL A 341 15.51 -0.97 -21.87
N LYS A 342 15.51 -1.90 -22.82
CA LYS A 342 16.58 -2.88 -23.03
C LYS A 342 17.94 -2.23 -23.28
N ASN A 343 17.97 -1.18 -24.08
CA ASN A 343 19.18 -0.47 -24.50
C ASN A 343 19.55 0.69 -23.57
N TYR A 344 18.80 0.91 -22.49
CA TYR A 344 19.16 1.93 -21.51
C TYR A 344 20.45 1.54 -20.81
N GLU A 345 21.45 2.42 -20.91
CA GLU A 345 22.77 2.20 -20.33
C GLU A 345 22.81 2.65 -18.87
N VAL A 346 23.44 1.85 -18.06
CA VAL A 346 23.63 2.08 -16.62
C VAL A 346 25.04 1.72 -16.22
N VAL A 347 25.56 2.44 -15.25
CA VAL A 347 26.86 2.14 -14.64
C VAL A 347 26.73 0.90 -13.77
N ILE A 348 27.58 -0.08 -14.00
CA ILE A 348 27.67 -1.33 -13.25
C ILE A 348 29.04 -1.41 -12.59
N PRO A 349 29.10 -1.59 -11.27
CA PRO A 349 30.34 -1.78 -10.52
C PRO A 349 30.98 -3.14 -10.83
N ASP A 350 32.18 -3.35 -10.29
CA ASP A 350 32.82 -4.66 -10.32
C ASP A 350 32.01 -5.70 -9.53
N LEU A 351 32.26 -6.98 -9.83
CA LEU A 351 31.49 -8.08 -9.28
C LEU A 351 31.67 -8.26 -7.76
N GLU A 352 32.90 -7.96 -7.27
CA GLU A 352 33.25 -8.11 -5.85
C GLU A 352 32.39 -7.13 -5.01
N LEU A 353 32.37 -5.85 -5.39
CA LEU A 353 31.56 -4.84 -4.72
C LEU A 353 30.04 -5.13 -4.81
N LEU A 354 29.57 -5.62 -5.96
CA LEU A 354 28.18 -6.07 -6.09
C LEU A 354 27.85 -7.20 -5.12
N GLN A 355 28.78 -8.11 -4.89
CA GLN A 355 28.57 -9.22 -3.97
C GLN A 355 28.59 -8.76 -2.50
N GLU A 356 29.48 -7.83 -2.16
CA GLU A 356 29.47 -7.19 -0.83
C GLU A 356 28.15 -6.44 -0.56
N PHE A 357 27.71 -5.62 -1.51
CA PHE A 357 26.42 -4.94 -1.40
C PHE A 357 25.26 -5.92 -1.22
N THR A 358 25.27 -6.99 -2.00
CA THR A 358 24.24 -8.04 -1.91
C THR A 358 24.25 -8.72 -0.54
N ASN A 359 25.41 -9.00 0.01
CA ASN A 359 25.54 -9.61 1.34
C ASN A 359 24.97 -8.71 2.45
N VAL A 360 25.14 -7.38 2.31
CA VAL A 360 24.59 -6.40 3.26
C VAL A 360 23.08 -6.22 3.08
N THR A 361 22.59 -6.16 1.85
CA THR A 361 21.20 -5.77 1.57
C THR A 361 20.22 -6.94 1.47
N ARG A 362 20.66 -8.13 1.03
CA ARG A 362 19.79 -9.31 0.91
C ARG A 362 19.04 -9.68 2.21
N PRO A 363 19.64 -9.64 3.41
CA PRO A 363 18.90 -9.85 4.66
C PRO A 363 17.80 -8.81 4.87
N MET A 364 18.02 -7.56 4.46
CA MET A 364 17.02 -6.49 4.57
C MET A 364 15.83 -6.78 3.63
N PHE A 365 16.08 -7.11 2.37
CA PHE A 365 15.04 -7.44 1.39
C PHE A 365 14.26 -8.70 1.77
N ASN A 366 14.93 -9.73 2.28
CA ASN A 366 14.25 -10.93 2.79
C ASN A 366 13.33 -10.60 3.97
N GLU A 367 13.77 -9.74 4.89
CA GLU A 367 12.94 -9.33 6.01
C GLU A 367 11.76 -8.45 5.54
N ILE A 368 11.95 -7.57 4.56
CA ILE A 368 10.86 -6.78 3.95
C ILE A 368 9.81 -7.73 3.32
N GLU A 369 10.24 -8.74 2.55
CA GLU A 369 9.32 -9.74 1.97
C GLU A 369 8.55 -10.49 3.07
N ASN A 370 9.22 -10.97 4.11
CA ASN A 370 8.60 -11.68 5.22
C ASN A 370 7.59 -10.83 6.00
N LEU A 371 7.96 -9.61 6.37
CA LEU A 371 7.09 -8.69 7.10
C LEU A 371 5.84 -8.31 6.28
N GLY A 372 6.00 -8.14 4.97
CA GLY A 372 4.89 -7.87 4.07
C GLY A 372 3.92 -9.05 3.95
N LEU A 373 4.44 -10.29 3.86
CA LEU A 373 3.63 -11.50 3.88
C LEU A 373 2.90 -11.65 5.23
N GLN A 374 3.59 -11.43 6.34
CA GLN A 374 2.96 -11.42 7.67
C GLN A 374 1.82 -10.41 7.73
N ASN A 375 2.01 -9.20 7.20
CA ASN A 375 0.97 -8.18 7.19
C ASN A 375 -0.25 -8.58 6.37
N GLN A 376 -0.06 -9.31 5.26
CA GLN A 376 -1.18 -9.88 4.50
C GLN A 376 -1.98 -10.87 5.37
N LEU A 377 -1.31 -11.85 5.97
CA LEU A 377 -1.94 -12.86 6.81
C LEU A 377 -2.63 -12.26 8.05
N LEU A 378 -2.00 -11.26 8.69
CA LEU A 378 -2.60 -10.54 9.82
C LEU A 378 -3.88 -9.80 9.41
N LYS A 379 -3.90 -9.15 8.24
CA LYS A 379 -5.11 -8.50 7.71
C LYS A 379 -6.22 -9.50 7.44
N GLU A 380 -5.91 -10.61 6.78
CA GLU A 380 -6.86 -11.69 6.51
C GLU A 380 -7.45 -12.26 7.79
N ALA A 381 -6.62 -12.58 8.78
CA ALA A 381 -7.05 -13.10 10.07
C ALA A 381 -7.95 -12.09 10.81
N ARG A 382 -7.55 -10.81 10.86
CA ARG A 382 -8.35 -9.74 11.46
C ARG A 382 -9.70 -9.60 10.77
N ASP A 383 -9.74 -9.59 9.45
CA ASP A 383 -10.94 -9.35 8.65
C ASP A 383 -11.93 -10.54 8.74
N ILE A 384 -11.42 -11.77 8.97
CA ILE A 384 -12.24 -12.95 9.30
C ILE A 384 -12.79 -12.86 10.74
N LEU A 385 -11.98 -12.40 11.70
CA LEU A 385 -12.38 -12.32 13.10
C LEU A 385 -13.35 -11.18 13.37
N LEU A 386 -13.17 -10.05 12.70
CA LEU A 386 -13.95 -8.83 12.93
C LEU A 386 -15.47 -9.08 12.93
N PRO A 387 -16.12 -9.60 11.87
CA PRO A 387 -17.56 -9.80 11.88
C PRO A 387 -18.00 -10.82 12.94
N ARG A 388 -17.21 -11.84 13.21
CA ARG A 388 -17.54 -12.89 14.19
C ARG A 388 -17.51 -12.38 15.63
N LEU A 389 -16.54 -11.54 15.97
CA LEU A 389 -16.45 -10.88 17.27
C LEU A 389 -17.52 -9.82 17.44
N MET A 390 -17.82 -9.04 16.37
CA MET A 390 -18.83 -7.96 16.41
C MET A 390 -20.27 -8.48 16.47
N THR A 391 -20.51 -9.73 16.10
CA THR A 391 -21.83 -10.39 16.17
C THR A 391 -21.96 -11.29 17.41
N GLY A 392 -20.87 -11.47 18.19
CA GLY A 392 -20.85 -12.38 19.32
C GLY A 392 -20.82 -13.87 18.93
N MET A 393 -20.53 -14.21 17.65
CA MET A 393 -20.32 -15.60 17.25
C MET A 393 -19.13 -16.24 17.95
N ILE A 394 -18.13 -15.42 18.29
CA ILE A 394 -17.00 -15.80 19.14
C ILE A 394 -17.26 -15.18 20.50
N ASP A 395 -17.43 -16.03 21.51
CA ASP A 395 -17.54 -15.59 22.90
C ASP A 395 -16.14 -15.25 23.45
N THR A 396 -16.02 -14.09 24.04
CA THR A 396 -14.76 -13.62 24.63
C THR A 396 -14.80 -13.65 26.15
N ASP A 397 -15.90 -14.08 26.79
CA ASP A 397 -16.05 -14.01 28.23
C ASP A 397 -15.07 -14.95 28.95
N ASP A 398 -14.82 -16.15 28.38
CA ASP A 398 -13.90 -17.14 28.89
C ASP A 398 -12.43 -16.95 28.43
N MET A 399 -12.14 -15.93 27.62
CA MET A 399 -10.78 -15.66 27.17
C MET A 399 -10.02 -14.86 28.22
N ASP A 400 -8.86 -15.40 28.64
CA ASP A 400 -7.90 -14.69 29.48
C ASP A 400 -7.09 -13.70 28.63
N ILE A 401 -7.62 -12.50 28.48
CA ILE A 401 -7.01 -11.42 27.72
C ILE A 401 -6.69 -10.28 28.68
N ALA A 402 -5.41 -10.00 28.86
CA ALA A 402 -4.96 -8.83 29.60
C ALA A 402 -5.40 -7.55 28.85
N VAL A 403 -6.29 -6.77 29.48
CA VAL A 403 -6.91 -5.55 28.92
C VAL A 403 -6.19 -4.31 29.44
#